data_218e1382ba318b032db2bb1ec2ad76c1
#
_entry.id   218e1382ba318b032db2bb1ec2ad76c1
#
_cell.length_a   1.000
_cell.length_b   1.000
_cell.length_c   1.000
_cell.angle_alpha   90.00
_cell.angle_beta   90.00
_cell.angle_gamma   90.00
#
_symmetry.space_group_name_H-M   'P 1'
#
loop_
_entity.id
_entity.type
_entity.pdbx_description
1 polymer ?
#
loop_
_entity_poly.entity_id
_entity_poly.type
_entity_poly.pdbx_seq_one_letter_code
_entity_poly.pdbx_strand_id
1 'polypeptide(L)'
;LAVALLATLHAGKTPVLPGHNRVIQLNEQRELFDGVLSDSDLNWQGSLLLVASSPQVATQSFTFAAIAPDAYIELFTSGSTGQPKRVIKPVHLLDREAELLAERLGARLAGCRVVGSVLPQHLYGLTFRVFLPMALGLPLHAAMLWYVEQFAALSHQHRYIFISSPAFLKRLDTQLSPPPVQVLLSAGGELPWQDVKHTASWLRVWPDEIYGSTETGVIAWRYREQEQRRWLPRRTGGK
;
A
#
# COMPACT_ATOMS: atom_id res chain seq x y z
N LEU A 1 -4.30 4.05 8.86
CA LEU A 1 -4.98 2.90 8.23
C LEU A 1 -4.61 1.57 8.89
N ALA A 2 -3.33 1.13 8.94
CA ALA A 2 -2.95 -0.21 9.44
C ALA A 2 -3.53 -0.52 10.84
N VAL A 3 -3.42 0.40 11.78
CA VAL A 3 -3.97 0.25 13.14
C VAL A 3 -5.49 0.06 13.12
N ALA A 4 -6.22 0.92 12.38
CA ALA A 4 -7.68 0.83 12.27
C ALA A 4 -8.12 -0.47 11.61
N LEU A 5 -7.42 -0.91 10.56
CA LEU A 5 -7.66 -2.16 9.85
C LEU A 5 -7.53 -3.37 10.80
N LEU A 6 -6.41 -3.48 11.50
CA LEU A 6 -6.17 -4.58 12.45
C LEU A 6 -7.16 -4.56 13.61
N ALA A 7 -7.43 -3.37 14.18
CA ALA A 7 -8.40 -3.23 15.27
C ALA A 7 -9.80 -3.71 14.83
N THR A 8 -10.22 -3.36 13.61
CA THR A 8 -11.50 -3.80 13.05
C THR A 8 -11.56 -5.33 12.90
N LEU A 9 -10.50 -5.94 12.35
CA LEU A 9 -10.40 -7.39 12.18
C LEU A 9 -10.40 -8.13 13.53
N HIS A 10 -9.61 -7.67 14.51
CA HIS A 10 -9.56 -8.26 15.85
C HIS A 10 -10.87 -8.07 16.63
N ALA A 11 -11.66 -7.05 16.31
CA ALA A 11 -13.00 -6.88 16.83
C ALA A 11 -14.05 -7.77 16.14
N GLY A 12 -13.65 -8.66 15.22
CA GLY A 12 -14.55 -9.53 14.47
C GLY A 12 -15.44 -8.75 13.48
N LYS A 13 -15.00 -7.59 13.03
CA LYS A 13 -15.73 -6.73 12.10
C LYS A 13 -15.07 -6.75 10.72
N THR A 14 -15.85 -6.41 9.69
CA THR A 14 -15.37 -6.33 8.31
C THR A 14 -14.88 -4.93 7.97
N PRO A 15 -13.59 -4.74 7.67
CA PRO A 15 -13.10 -3.46 7.17
C PRO A 15 -13.60 -3.19 5.75
N VAL A 16 -14.12 -1.99 5.53
CA VAL A 16 -14.50 -1.48 4.21
C VAL A 16 -13.54 -0.35 3.83
N LEU A 17 -12.83 -0.50 2.73
CA LEU A 17 -11.86 0.46 2.21
C LEU A 17 -12.41 1.14 0.95
N PRO A 18 -12.97 2.36 1.07
CA PRO A 18 -13.69 3.01 -0.03
C PRO A 18 -12.79 3.54 -1.15
N GLY A 19 -11.46 3.53 -0.96
CA GLY A 19 -10.51 4.05 -1.95
C GLY A 19 -10.41 5.58 -2.01
N HIS A 20 -11.19 6.28 -1.22
CA HIS A 20 -11.21 7.75 -1.11
C HIS A 20 -11.63 8.17 0.31
N ASN A 21 -11.54 9.47 0.60
CA ASN A 21 -11.97 10.08 1.87
C ASN A 21 -12.96 11.26 1.67
N ARG A 22 -13.58 11.33 0.50
CA ARG A 22 -14.54 12.40 0.19
C ARG A 22 -15.88 12.10 0.84
N VAL A 23 -16.35 12.98 1.73
CA VAL A 23 -17.60 12.81 2.49
C VAL A 23 -18.82 12.60 1.58
N ILE A 24 -18.89 13.32 0.46
CA ILE A 24 -20.00 13.17 -0.51
C ILE A 24 -20.06 11.72 -1.04
N GLN A 25 -18.93 11.16 -1.44
CA GLN A 25 -18.86 9.79 -1.94
C GLN A 25 -19.07 8.74 -0.84
N LEU A 26 -18.63 9.02 0.40
CA LEU A 26 -18.94 8.16 1.55
C LEU A 26 -20.45 8.15 1.84
N ASN A 27 -21.14 9.29 1.70
CA ASN A 27 -22.60 9.36 1.84
C ASN A 27 -23.33 8.55 0.77
N GLU A 28 -22.85 8.53 -0.47
CA GLU A 28 -23.39 7.69 -1.55
C GLU A 28 -23.25 6.19 -1.24
N GLN A 29 -22.28 5.82 -0.43
CA GLN A 29 -21.98 4.43 -0.03
C GLN A 29 -22.46 4.11 1.38
N ARG A 30 -23.26 4.97 2.02
CA ARG A 30 -23.63 4.87 3.44
C ARG A 30 -24.27 3.53 3.83
N GLU A 31 -25.02 2.92 2.92
CA GLU A 31 -25.70 1.63 3.14
C GLU A 31 -24.71 0.43 3.20
N LEU A 32 -23.45 0.66 2.89
CA LEU A 32 -22.43 -0.39 2.78
C LEU A 32 -21.62 -0.59 4.06
N PHE A 33 -21.78 0.29 5.07
CA PHE A 33 -21.02 0.22 6.32
C PHE A 33 -21.79 0.86 7.50
N ASP A 34 -21.51 0.42 8.71
CA ASP A 34 -22.19 0.85 9.94
C ASP A 34 -21.53 2.06 10.59
N GLY A 35 -20.25 2.30 10.33
CA GLY A 35 -19.49 3.39 10.93
C GLY A 35 -18.20 3.70 10.19
N VAL A 36 -17.61 4.83 10.52
CA VAL A 36 -16.38 5.35 9.91
C VAL A 36 -15.28 5.44 10.96
N LEU A 37 -14.09 4.93 10.64
CA LEU A 37 -12.87 5.16 11.41
C LEU A 37 -11.99 6.13 10.62
N SER A 38 -11.60 7.25 11.22
CA SER A 38 -10.79 8.28 10.59
C SER A 38 -9.72 8.81 11.54
N ASP A 39 -8.60 9.26 11.00
CA ASP A 39 -7.56 9.98 11.72
C ASP A 39 -7.73 11.52 11.63
N SER A 40 -8.79 11.96 10.99
CA SER A 40 -9.21 13.36 10.89
C SER A 40 -10.72 13.49 11.02
N ASP A 41 -11.18 14.63 11.49
CA ASP A 41 -12.60 14.96 11.51
C ASP A 41 -13.10 15.17 10.06
N LEU A 42 -14.09 14.35 9.67
CA LEU A 42 -14.65 14.34 8.33
C LEU A 42 -15.98 15.11 8.20
N ASN A 43 -16.46 15.78 9.24
CA ASN A 43 -17.83 16.34 9.27
C ASN A 43 -18.88 15.28 8.86
N TRP A 44 -18.75 14.09 9.41
CA TRP A 44 -19.57 12.93 9.10
C TRP A 44 -20.83 12.90 9.97
N GLN A 45 -22.01 12.73 9.36
CA GLN A 45 -23.26 12.56 10.08
C GLN A 45 -23.57 11.07 10.29
N GLY A 46 -23.04 10.50 11.35
CA GLY A 46 -23.20 9.08 11.69
C GLY A 46 -22.16 8.63 12.70
N SER A 47 -22.03 7.33 12.89
CA SER A 47 -21.01 6.75 13.78
C SER A 47 -19.61 7.06 13.21
N LEU A 48 -18.87 7.93 13.90
CA LEU A 48 -17.48 8.27 13.59
C LEU A 48 -16.61 7.99 14.82
N LEU A 49 -15.60 7.14 14.63
CA LEU A 49 -14.55 6.94 15.62
C LEU A 49 -13.25 7.59 15.12
N LEU A 50 -12.80 8.62 15.84
CA LEU A 50 -11.53 9.26 15.57
C LEU A 50 -10.39 8.42 16.16
N VAL A 51 -9.53 7.93 15.28
CA VAL A 51 -8.31 7.21 15.64
C VAL A 51 -7.19 8.23 15.85
N ALA A 52 -7.09 8.76 17.07
CA ALA A 52 -6.03 9.70 17.39
C ALA A 52 -4.66 9.03 17.29
N SER A 53 -3.70 9.72 16.68
CA SER A 53 -2.28 9.37 16.78
C SER A 53 -1.77 9.79 18.16
N SER A 54 -2.19 9.05 19.21
CA SER A 54 -1.66 9.28 20.55
C SER A 54 -0.33 8.54 20.72
N PRO A 55 0.73 9.20 21.19
CA PRO A 55 1.96 8.52 21.58
C PRO A 55 1.82 7.74 22.90
N GLN A 56 0.62 7.65 23.48
CA GLN A 56 0.39 6.88 24.68
C GLN A 56 0.64 5.39 24.40
N VAL A 57 1.79 4.93 24.83
CA VAL A 57 2.09 3.51 24.92
C VAL A 57 1.06 2.93 25.87
N ALA A 58 0.25 1.98 25.40
CA ALA A 58 -0.65 1.25 26.26
C ALA A 58 0.19 0.57 27.36
N THR A 59 -0.02 0.98 28.59
CA THR A 59 0.64 0.37 29.77
C THR A 59 0.04 -0.99 30.14
N GLN A 60 -1.03 -1.39 29.46
CA GLN A 60 -1.69 -2.68 29.64
C GLN A 60 -1.34 -3.62 28.48
N SER A 61 -0.96 -4.86 28.83
CA SER A 61 -0.85 -5.93 27.86
C SER A 61 -2.26 -6.36 27.42
N PHE A 62 -2.57 -6.19 26.15
CA PHE A 62 -3.81 -6.70 25.56
C PHE A 62 -3.53 -8.04 24.87
N THR A 63 -4.38 -9.02 25.13
CA THR A 63 -4.43 -10.22 24.29
C THR A 63 -5.48 -9.97 23.21
N PHE A 64 -5.03 -9.86 21.99
CA PHE A 64 -5.94 -9.73 20.84
C PHE A 64 -6.60 -11.08 20.56
N ALA A 65 -7.91 -11.07 20.29
CA ALA A 65 -8.57 -12.24 19.73
C ALA A 65 -7.93 -12.61 18.37
N ALA A 66 -7.84 -13.89 18.08
CA ALA A 66 -7.39 -14.31 16.75
C ALA A 66 -8.34 -13.78 15.67
N ILE A 67 -7.78 -13.36 14.55
CA ILE A 67 -8.58 -12.98 13.38
C ILE A 67 -9.23 -14.25 12.84
N ALA A 68 -10.54 -14.20 12.59
CA ALA A 68 -11.29 -15.36 12.11
C ALA A 68 -10.73 -15.86 10.76
N PRO A 69 -10.66 -17.19 10.53
CA PRO A 69 -10.09 -17.74 9.29
C PRO A 69 -10.84 -17.31 8.02
N ASP A 70 -12.12 -16.99 8.14
CA ASP A 70 -13.00 -16.50 7.08
C ASP A 70 -13.09 -14.98 7.01
N ALA A 71 -12.30 -14.26 7.80
CA ALA A 71 -12.25 -12.80 7.78
C ALA A 71 -11.84 -12.28 6.41
N TYR A 72 -12.46 -11.18 6.01
CA TYR A 72 -12.20 -10.54 4.71
C TYR A 72 -12.21 -9.02 4.83
N ILE A 73 -11.67 -8.38 3.81
CA ILE A 73 -11.64 -6.93 3.63
C ILE A 73 -12.42 -6.61 2.36
N GLU A 74 -13.19 -5.54 2.36
CA GLU A 74 -13.88 -5.01 1.20
C GLU A 74 -13.12 -3.83 0.61
N LEU A 75 -12.82 -3.92 -0.67
CA LEU A 75 -12.15 -2.89 -1.44
C LEU A 75 -13.09 -2.34 -2.51
N PHE A 76 -13.08 -1.05 -2.72
CA PHE A 76 -13.80 -0.42 -3.82
C PHE A 76 -12.83 0.03 -4.90
N THR A 77 -13.12 -0.32 -6.14
CA THR A 77 -12.39 0.11 -7.32
C THR A 77 -13.25 1.01 -8.18
N SER A 78 -12.62 1.95 -8.90
CA SER A 78 -13.32 2.72 -9.93
C SER A 78 -13.72 1.76 -11.06
N GLY A 79 -14.99 1.35 -11.08
CA GLY A 79 -15.52 0.51 -12.16
C GLY A 79 -15.43 1.23 -13.51
N SER A 80 -15.21 0.48 -14.59
CA SER A 80 -15.24 0.99 -15.98
C SER A 80 -16.56 1.64 -16.37
N THR A 81 -17.64 1.35 -15.62
CA THR A 81 -18.98 1.89 -15.79
C THR A 81 -19.25 3.14 -14.95
N GLY A 82 -18.23 3.68 -14.24
CA GLY A 82 -18.38 4.82 -13.34
C GLY A 82 -18.97 4.48 -11.95
N GLN A 83 -19.50 3.27 -11.77
CA GLN A 83 -19.96 2.80 -10.46
C GLN A 83 -18.83 2.06 -9.74
N PRO A 84 -18.62 2.33 -8.41
CA PRO A 84 -17.61 1.62 -7.64
C PRO A 84 -17.90 0.11 -7.61
N LYS A 85 -16.92 -0.69 -8.01
CA LYS A 85 -17.02 -2.15 -7.92
C LYS A 85 -16.48 -2.62 -6.57
N ARG A 86 -17.29 -3.37 -5.83
CA ARG A 86 -16.92 -4.02 -4.58
C ARG A 86 -16.12 -5.29 -4.86
N VAL A 87 -14.95 -5.41 -4.25
CA VAL A 87 -14.07 -6.59 -4.33
C VAL A 87 -13.82 -7.11 -2.92
N ILE A 88 -14.18 -8.36 -2.67
CA ILE A 88 -13.97 -9.03 -1.39
C ILE A 88 -12.60 -9.73 -1.42
N LYS A 89 -11.78 -9.45 -0.40
CA LYS A 89 -10.45 -10.05 -0.24
C LYS A 89 -10.36 -10.81 1.09
N PRO A 90 -10.32 -12.14 1.07
CA PRO A 90 -10.03 -12.92 2.27
C PRO A 90 -8.67 -12.54 2.86
N VAL A 91 -8.61 -12.31 4.17
CA VAL A 91 -7.39 -11.86 4.85
C VAL A 91 -6.27 -12.88 4.68
N HIS A 92 -6.56 -14.17 4.80
CA HIS A 92 -5.57 -15.23 4.62
C HIS A 92 -4.90 -15.24 3.23
N LEU A 93 -5.58 -14.76 2.18
CA LEU A 93 -4.98 -14.62 0.85
C LEU A 93 -4.05 -13.40 0.75
N LEU A 94 -4.35 -12.32 1.47
CA LEU A 94 -3.46 -11.16 1.56
C LEU A 94 -2.21 -11.50 2.37
N ASP A 95 -2.36 -12.23 3.47
CA ASP A 95 -1.23 -12.74 4.25
C ASP A 95 -0.36 -13.67 3.42
N ARG A 96 -0.97 -14.62 2.71
CA ARG A 96 -0.24 -15.54 1.84
C ARG A 96 0.49 -14.81 0.71
N GLU A 97 -0.12 -13.78 0.13
CA GLU A 97 0.55 -12.95 -0.88
C GLU A 97 1.75 -12.21 -0.28
N ALA A 98 1.60 -11.64 0.92
CA ALA A 98 2.69 -10.96 1.61
C ALA A 98 3.84 -11.90 1.97
N GLU A 99 3.56 -13.14 2.41
CA GLU A 99 4.58 -14.17 2.65
C GLU A 99 5.37 -14.49 1.38
N LEU A 100 4.69 -14.76 0.25
CA LEU A 100 5.35 -15.05 -1.03
C LEU A 100 6.22 -13.88 -1.53
N LEU A 101 5.75 -12.65 -1.30
CA LEU A 101 6.52 -11.45 -1.62
C LEU A 101 7.71 -11.29 -0.67
N ALA A 102 7.53 -11.60 0.62
CA ALA A 102 8.59 -11.58 1.62
C ALA A 102 9.69 -12.61 1.32
N GLU A 103 9.34 -13.84 0.95
CA GLU A 103 10.28 -14.86 0.50
C GLU A 103 11.15 -14.38 -0.67
N ARG A 104 10.53 -13.65 -1.59
CA ARG A 104 11.23 -13.21 -2.81
C ARG A 104 12.01 -11.93 -2.65
N LEU A 105 11.48 -10.95 -1.93
CA LEU A 105 12.05 -9.61 -1.81
C LEU A 105 12.79 -9.40 -0.49
N GLY A 106 12.51 -10.21 0.54
CA GLY A 106 12.91 -9.95 1.92
C GLY A 106 14.39 -9.64 2.09
N ALA A 107 15.27 -10.39 1.43
CA ALA A 107 16.71 -10.13 1.47
C ALA A 107 17.09 -8.73 0.93
N ARG A 108 16.37 -8.24 -0.10
CA ARG A 108 16.58 -6.90 -0.68
C ARG A 108 16.00 -5.79 0.19
N LEU A 109 15.00 -6.11 1.03
CA LEU A 109 14.23 -5.17 1.83
C LEU A 109 14.76 -5.02 3.26
N ALA A 110 15.65 -5.89 3.70
CA ALA A 110 16.15 -5.93 5.07
C ALA A 110 16.72 -4.59 5.54
N GLY A 111 16.28 -4.13 6.71
CA GLY A 111 16.73 -2.88 7.32
C GLY A 111 16.24 -1.60 6.63
N CYS A 112 15.32 -1.72 5.68
CA CYS A 112 14.71 -0.57 5.02
C CYS A 112 13.47 -0.07 5.75
N ARG A 113 13.06 1.15 5.43
CA ARG A 113 11.76 1.73 5.81
C ARG A 113 10.85 1.82 4.59
N VAL A 114 9.58 1.50 4.76
CA VAL A 114 8.62 1.60 3.66
C VAL A 114 8.02 2.98 3.59
N VAL A 115 8.09 3.60 2.42
CA VAL A 115 7.47 4.88 2.11
C VAL A 115 6.66 4.76 0.82
N GLY A 116 5.66 5.59 0.61
CA GLY A 116 4.86 5.46 -0.62
C GLY A 116 4.10 6.70 -1.03
N SER A 117 3.96 6.81 -2.34
CA SER A 117 3.13 7.81 -3.05
C SER A 117 1.82 7.22 -3.58
N VAL A 118 1.46 6.01 -3.14
CA VAL A 118 0.21 5.34 -3.48
C VAL A 118 -0.67 5.17 -2.25
N LEU A 119 -1.97 5.26 -2.44
CA LEU A 119 -2.93 5.17 -1.34
C LEU A 119 -2.94 3.76 -0.74
N PRO A 120 -2.78 3.62 0.59
CA PRO A 120 -2.75 2.31 1.24
C PRO A 120 -4.12 1.61 1.31
N GLN A 121 -5.23 2.29 0.99
CA GLN A 121 -6.56 1.70 0.87
C GLN A 121 -6.84 1.07 -0.49
N HIS A 122 -5.98 1.22 -1.49
CA HIS A 122 -6.02 0.44 -2.73
C HIS A 122 -5.18 -0.83 -2.60
N LEU A 123 -5.53 -1.90 -3.29
CA LEU A 123 -4.87 -3.20 -3.10
C LEU A 123 -3.35 -3.13 -3.21
N TYR A 124 -2.81 -2.44 -4.22
CA TYR A 124 -1.37 -2.30 -4.38
C TYR A 124 -0.71 -1.64 -3.14
N GLY A 125 -1.28 -0.53 -2.68
CA GLY A 125 -0.81 0.13 -1.46
C GLY A 125 -1.06 -0.73 -0.21
N LEU A 126 -2.17 -1.42 -0.12
CA LEU A 126 -2.50 -2.32 0.99
C LEU A 126 -1.47 -3.45 1.10
N THR A 127 -1.18 -4.13 -0.03
CA THR A 127 -0.18 -5.21 -0.07
C THR A 127 1.22 -4.70 0.29
N PHE A 128 1.70 -3.63 -0.36
CA PHE A 128 3.12 -3.24 -0.28
C PHE A 128 3.44 -2.22 0.81
N ARG A 129 2.43 -1.48 1.33
CA ARG A 129 2.63 -0.52 2.43
C ARG A 129 2.07 -0.99 3.77
N VAL A 130 1.29 -2.09 3.81
CA VAL A 130 0.72 -2.61 5.05
C VAL A 130 1.11 -4.08 5.24
N PHE A 131 0.61 -5.00 4.44
CA PHE A 131 0.80 -6.44 4.64
C PHE A 131 2.27 -6.89 4.52
N LEU A 132 2.96 -6.51 3.44
CA LEU A 132 4.37 -6.88 3.26
C LEU A 132 5.30 -6.32 4.35
N PRO A 133 5.22 -5.03 4.75
CA PRO A 133 6.00 -4.53 5.87
C PRO A 133 5.70 -5.26 7.18
N MET A 134 4.44 -5.60 7.46
CA MET A 134 4.06 -6.36 8.65
C MET A 134 4.68 -7.77 8.63
N ALA A 135 4.60 -8.48 7.50
CA ALA A 135 5.20 -9.81 7.35
C ALA A 135 6.72 -9.81 7.54
N LEU A 136 7.40 -8.70 7.23
CA LEU A 136 8.84 -8.54 7.36
C LEU A 136 9.30 -7.79 8.62
N GLY A 137 8.38 -7.30 9.45
CA GLY A 137 8.70 -6.46 10.61
C GLY A 137 9.39 -5.14 10.24
N LEU A 138 9.07 -4.56 9.08
CA LEU A 138 9.69 -3.34 8.60
C LEU A 138 8.94 -2.08 9.09
N PRO A 139 9.67 -1.02 9.49
CA PRO A 139 9.06 0.27 9.77
C PRO A 139 8.39 0.85 8.53
N LEU A 140 7.20 1.39 8.70
CA LEU A 140 6.48 2.08 7.64
C LEU A 140 6.32 3.58 7.95
N HIS A 141 6.42 4.40 6.91
CA HIS A 141 6.09 5.82 6.97
C HIS A 141 4.58 5.99 6.81
N ALA A 142 3.93 6.50 7.84
CA ALA A 142 2.46 6.58 7.86
C ALA A 142 1.88 7.57 6.85
N ALA A 143 2.59 8.69 6.60
CA ALA A 143 2.11 9.73 5.70
C ALA A 143 2.18 9.30 4.22
N MET A 144 1.30 9.91 3.43
CA MET A 144 1.37 9.85 1.96
C MET A 144 2.41 10.85 1.47
N LEU A 145 3.17 10.43 0.48
CA LEU A 145 4.03 11.32 -0.29
C LEU A 145 3.26 11.80 -1.52
N TRP A 146 2.78 13.04 -1.46
CA TRP A 146 2.00 13.65 -2.55
C TRP A 146 2.90 14.37 -3.56
N TYR A 147 4.05 14.87 -3.09
CA TYR A 147 4.98 15.70 -3.85
C TYR A 147 6.40 15.17 -3.72
N VAL A 148 7.21 15.44 -4.73
CA VAL A 148 8.62 15.01 -4.81
C VAL A 148 9.45 15.65 -3.71
N GLU A 149 9.12 16.87 -3.32
CA GLU A 149 9.78 17.60 -2.23
C GLU A 149 9.62 16.89 -0.88
N GLN A 150 8.45 16.32 -0.61
CA GLN A 150 8.21 15.53 0.61
C GLN A 150 9.06 14.25 0.61
N PHE A 151 9.26 13.65 -0.56
CA PHE A 151 10.13 12.50 -0.71
C PHE A 151 11.60 12.88 -0.51
N ALA A 152 12.06 13.96 -1.14
CA ALA A 152 13.42 14.47 -1.00
C ALA A 152 13.75 14.92 0.42
N ALA A 153 12.74 15.38 1.19
CA ALA A 153 12.89 15.79 2.59
C ALA A 153 13.01 14.63 3.59
N LEU A 154 12.88 13.37 3.15
CA LEU A 154 13.09 12.22 4.02
C LEU A 154 14.55 12.13 4.50
N SER A 155 14.74 11.55 5.69
CA SER A 155 16.07 11.39 6.28
C SER A 155 17.02 10.59 5.39
N HIS A 156 18.21 11.10 5.12
CA HIS A 156 19.26 10.40 4.38
C HIS A 156 20.01 9.35 5.22
N GLN A 157 19.69 9.21 6.50
CA GLN A 157 20.28 8.19 7.39
C GLN A 157 19.63 6.80 7.24
N HIS A 158 18.51 6.70 6.50
CA HIS A 158 17.76 5.47 6.32
C HIS A 158 17.74 5.05 4.86
N ARG A 159 17.64 3.74 4.63
CA ARG A 159 17.37 3.19 3.31
C ARG A 159 15.86 2.96 3.16
N TYR A 160 15.33 3.20 1.97
CA TYR A 160 13.91 3.16 1.72
C TYR A 160 13.52 2.13 0.66
N ILE A 161 12.34 1.55 0.88
CA ILE A 161 11.54 0.91 -0.15
C ILE A 161 10.50 1.94 -0.57
N PHE A 162 10.58 2.38 -1.81
CA PHE A 162 9.65 3.37 -2.33
C PHE A 162 8.55 2.70 -3.15
N ILE A 163 7.31 2.75 -2.64
CA ILE A 163 6.11 2.21 -3.29
C ILE A 163 5.45 3.35 -4.06
N SER A 164 5.54 3.30 -5.39
CA SER A 164 5.16 4.42 -6.25
C SER A 164 4.31 3.99 -7.45
N SER A 165 4.00 4.94 -8.29
CA SER A 165 3.26 4.75 -9.53
C SER A 165 3.86 5.58 -10.66
N PRO A 166 3.61 5.22 -11.93
CA PRO A 166 4.06 6.01 -13.07
C PRO A 166 3.64 7.47 -13.00
N ALA A 167 2.44 7.74 -12.47
CA ALA A 167 1.92 9.10 -12.33
C ALA A 167 2.76 9.99 -11.40
N PHE A 168 3.35 9.42 -10.34
CA PHE A 168 4.28 10.14 -9.48
C PHE A 168 5.67 10.23 -10.13
N LEU A 169 6.18 9.12 -10.68
CA LEU A 169 7.53 9.03 -11.24
C LEU A 169 7.76 9.91 -12.48
N LYS A 170 6.70 10.25 -13.20
CA LYS A 170 6.77 11.24 -14.31
C LYS A 170 7.02 12.68 -13.85
N ARG A 171 6.84 12.98 -12.56
CA ARG A 171 6.92 14.34 -12.00
C ARG A 171 8.17 14.55 -11.14
N LEU A 172 9.20 13.71 -11.31
CA LEU A 172 10.45 13.83 -10.55
C LEU A 172 11.17 15.13 -10.91
N ASP A 173 11.67 15.81 -9.89
CA ASP A 173 12.55 16.97 -10.02
C ASP A 173 13.98 16.55 -9.70
N THR A 174 14.81 16.49 -10.73
CA THR A 174 16.22 16.08 -10.62
C THR A 174 17.13 17.13 -9.97
N GLN A 175 16.64 18.33 -9.70
CA GLN A 175 17.35 19.33 -8.93
C GLN A 175 17.35 18.98 -7.43
N LEU A 176 16.38 18.18 -6.99
CA LEU A 176 16.33 17.70 -5.62
C LEU A 176 17.20 16.46 -5.42
N SER A 177 17.78 16.32 -4.23
CA SER A 177 18.54 15.13 -3.84
C SER A 177 17.60 14.08 -3.26
N PRO A 178 17.47 12.88 -3.87
CA PRO A 178 16.62 11.83 -3.34
C PRO A 178 17.25 11.18 -2.10
N PRO A 179 16.45 10.67 -1.16
CA PRO A 179 16.95 9.85 -0.06
C PRO A 179 17.47 8.51 -0.60
N PRO A 180 18.27 7.76 0.18
CA PRO A 180 18.77 6.45 -0.25
C PRO A 180 17.63 5.45 -0.48
N VAL A 181 17.37 5.08 -1.72
CA VAL A 181 16.37 4.07 -2.12
C VAL A 181 17.09 2.75 -2.39
N GLN A 182 16.64 1.69 -1.75
CA GLN A 182 17.13 0.33 -1.97
C GLN A 182 16.30 -0.42 -3.01
N VAL A 183 14.98 -0.20 -2.98
CA VAL A 183 14.04 -0.81 -3.92
C VAL A 183 12.97 0.21 -4.28
N LEU A 184 12.69 0.34 -5.57
CA LEU A 184 11.56 1.06 -6.11
C LEU A 184 10.57 0.07 -6.70
N LEU A 185 9.33 0.08 -6.20
CA LEU A 185 8.22 -0.68 -6.78
C LEU A 185 7.28 0.29 -7.50
N SER A 186 6.87 -0.06 -8.71
CA SER A 186 5.92 0.72 -9.53
C SER A 186 4.79 -0.16 -10.03
N ALA A 187 3.56 0.29 -9.87
CA ALA A 187 2.36 -0.37 -10.41
C ALA A 187 1.25 0.64 -10.72
N GLY A 188 0.12 0.14 -11.25
CA GLY A 188 -1.07 0.92 -11.56
C GLY A 188 -1.05 1.58 -12.93
N GLY A 189 -0.07 1.25 -13.76
CA GLY A 189 0.06 1.72 -15.14
C GLY A 189 1.41 1.35 -15.74
N GLU A 190 1.54 1.55 -17.03
CA GLU A 190 2.82 1.38 -17.70
C GLU A 190 3.77 2.54 -17.37
N LEU A 191 5.02 2.21 -17.07
CA LEU A 191 6.11 3.17 -16.95
C LEU A 191 6.91 3.18 -18.26
N PRO A 192 6.81 4.22 -19.11
CA PRO A 192 7.55 4.32 -20.35
C PRO A 192 9.06 4.21 -20.12
N TRP A 193 9.78 3.64 -21.08
CA TRP A 193 11.23 3.40 -20.93
C TRP A 193 12.04 4.67 -20.65
N GLN A 194 11.64 5.79 -21.24
CA GLN A 194 12.27 7.08 -20.96
C GLN A 194 12.13 7.47 -19.49
N ASP A 195 10.94 7.28 -18.90
CA ASP A 195 10.68 7.57 -17.48
C ASP A 195 11.41 6.58 -16.56
N VAL A 196 11.55 5.31 -16.97
CA VAL A 196 12.39 4.33 -16.28
C VAL A 196 13.83 4.79 -16.18
N LYS A 197 14.44 5.21 -17.30
CA LYS A 197 15.82 5.71 -17.34
C LYS A 197 16.00 6.97 -16.48
N HIS A 198 15.06 7.91 -16.60
CA HIS A 198 15.06 9.14 -15.82
C HIS A 198 15.01 8.84 -14.31
N THR A 199 14.08 7.99 -13.90
CA THR A 199 13.91 7.54 -12.52
C THR A 199 15.16 6.81 -12.00
N ALA A 200 15.69 5.87 -12.79
CA ALA A 200 16.87 5.10 -12.41
C ALA A 200 18.13 5.98 -12.29
N SER A 201 18.28 6.97 -13.17
CA SER A 201 19.37 7.94 -13.08
C SER A 201 19.32 8.76 -11.80
N TRP A 202 18.14 9.18 -11.37
CA TRP A 202 17.95 10.00 -10.18
C TRP A 202 18.04 9.19 -8.87
N LEU A 203 17.31 8.06 -8.78
CA LEU A 203 17.28 7.22 -7.59
C LEU A 203 18.48 6.27 -7.45
N ARG A 204 19.28 6.09 -8.51
CA ARG A 204 20.37 5.10 -8.58
C ARG A 204 19.90 3.66 -8.38
N VAL A 205 18.62 3.40 -8.67
CA VAL A 205 18.01 2.06 -8.63
C VAL A 205 17.01 1.90 -9.76
N TRP A 206 17.04 0.74 -10.42
CA TRP A 206 16.07 0.39 -11.45
C TRP A 206 14.74 -0.03 -10.82
N PRO A 207 13.60 0.38 -11.36
CA PRO A 207 12.30 -0.01 -10.81
C PRO A 207 12.00 -1.49 -11.03
N ASP A 208 11.37 -2.09 -10.03
CA ASP A 208 10.61 -3.31 -10.15
C ASP A 208 9.16 -2.93 -10.49
N GLU A 209 8.67 -3.31 -11.66
CA GLU A 209 7.27 -3.12 -12.01
C GLU A 209 6.44 -4.32 -11.60
N ILE A 210 5.28 -4.03 -11.03
CA ILE A 210 4.31 -5.01 -10.59
C ILE A 210 3.09 -4.95 -11.51
N TYR A 211 2.68 -6.09 -12.02
CA TYR A 211 1.45 -6.27 -12.79
C TYR A 211 0.44 -7.07 -11.98
N GLY A 212 -0.77 -6.54 -11.87
CA GLY A 212 -1.87 -7.16 -11.13
C GLY A 212 -3.12 -6.29 -11.14
N SER A 213 -4.17 -6.79 -10.51
CA SER A 213 -5.42 -6.08 -10.31
C SER A 213 -5.95 -6.28 -8.90
N THR A 214 -6.99 -5.53 -8.54
CA THR A 214 -7.64 -5.69 -7.23
C THR A 214 -8.24 -7.10 -7.09
N GLU A 215 -8.73 -7.69 -8.16
CA GLU A 215 -9.31 -9.03 -8.15
C GLU A 215 -8.25 -10.13 -7.98
N THR A 216 -7.14 -10.02 -8.69
CA THR A 216 -6.15 -11.09 -8.80
C THR A 216 -4.98 -10.98 -7.82
N GLY A 217 -4.72 -9.78 -7.27
CA GLY A 217 -3.46 -9.49 -6.60
C GLY A 217 -2.32 -9.38 -7.60
N VAL A 218 -1.09 -9.68 -7.16
CA VAL A 218 0.11 -9.66 -7.99
C VAL A 218 0.10 -10.86 -8.94
N ILE A 219 0.10 -10.61 -10.24
CA ILE A 219 0.18 -11.64 -11.28
C ILE A 219 1.61 -11.87 -11.73
N ALA A 220 2.32 -10.77 -11.99
CA ALA A 220 3.66 -10.81 -12.53
C ALA A 220 4.45 -9.57 -12.13
N TRP A 221 5.73 -9.65 -12.31
CA TRP A 221 6.63 -8.51 -12.14
C TRP A 221 7.80 -8.56 -13.11
N ARG A 222 8.50 -7.44 -13.27
CA ARG A 222 9.75 -7.35 -14.02
C ARG A 222 10.68 -6.31 -13.40
N TYR A 223 11.97 -6.60 -13.39
CA TYR A 223 13.01 -5.64 -13.03
C TYR A 223 13.44 -4.90 -14.30
N ARG A 224 13.33 -3.58 -14.32
CA ARG A 224 13.40 -2.74 -15.52
C ARG A 224 14.80 -2.18 -15.80
N GLU A 225 15.84 -3.00 -15.71
CA GLU A 225 17.18 -2.63 -16.16
C GLU A 225 17.34 -2.61 -17.70
N GLN A 226 16.37 -3.16 -18.42
CA GLN A 226 16.31 -3.22 -19.87
C GLN A 226 14.89 -2.90 -20.37
N GLU A 227 14.79 -2.29 -21.55
CA GLU A 227 13.49 -1.89 -22.11
C GLU A 227 12.54 -3.08 -22.30
N GLN A 228 13.02 -4.15 -22.92
CA GLN A 228 12.22 -5.32 -23.29
C GLN A 228 12.32 -6.48 -22.27
N ARG A 229 12.48 -6.16 -20.99
CA ARG A 229 12.50 -7.19 -19.97
C ARG A 229 11.16 -7.93 -19.89
N ARG A 230 11.22 -9.27 -19.95
CA ARG A 230 10.02 -10.12 -19.83
C ARG A 230 9.40 -10.03 -18.44
N TRP A 231 8.08 -10.10 -18.40
CA TRP A 231 7.33 -10.30 -17.17
C TRP A 231 7.57 -11.71 -16.64
N LEU A 232 7.91 -11.81 -15.37
CA LEU A 232 8.05 -13.07 -14.65
C LEU A 232 6.75 -13.34 -13.89
N PRO A 233 6.08 -14.48 -14.11
CA PRO A 233 4.86 -14.81 -13.39
C PRO A 233 5.14 -14.96 -11.89
N ARG A 234 4.14 -14.65 -11.07
CA ARG A 234 4.15 -15.01 -9.66
C ARG A 234 4.24 -16.53 -9.56
N ARG A 235 5.25 -17.05 -8.89
CA ARG A 235 5.28 -18.47 -8.55
C ARG A 235 4.12 -18.74 -7.59
N THR A 236 3.14 -19.50 -8.02
CA THR A 236 2.22 -20.16 -7.10
C THR A 236 3.08 -21.17 -6.34
N GLY A 237 3.17 -21.02 -5.01
CA GLY A 237 3.96 -21.93 -4.19
C GLY A 237 3.63 -23.38 -4.57
N GLY A 238 4.59 -24.05 -5.21
CA GLY A 238 4.55 -25.50 -5.37
C GLY A 238 4.67 -26.12 -3.99
N LYS A 239 3.92 -27.22 -3.79
CA LYS A 239 4.06 -28.10 -2.65
C LYS A 239 5.50 -28.53 -2.48
#